data_b90aaa6e654b44b7c1672feda2df151e
#
_entry.id   b90aaa6e654b44b7c1672feda2df151e
#
_cell.length_a   1.000
_cell.length_b   1.000
_cell.length_c   1.000
_cell.angle_alpha   90.00
_cell.angle_beta   90.00
_cell.angle_gamma   90.00
#
_symmetry.space_group_name_H-M   'P 1'
#
loop_
_entity.id
_entity.type
_entity.pdbx_description
1 polymer ?
#
loop_
_entity_poly.entity_id
_entity_poly.type
_entity_poly.pdbx_seq_one_letter_code
_entity_poly.pdbx_strand_id
1 'polypeptide(L)'
;VSKRTLQLDIQMMRSEKLGYNAPIVVYDKKFYKYDDEDFSITDIPLTETDINVLSETVSMLKQFKDFSLFNDVSDILQRLEDKIYAEKSNTQPVIHLDKNDNLKGLHFLDELYQAIIKKVVLKIRYKSFKSREESEFLFHAFILKEFNNRWFLVGRKKKSQPITNLALDRIIAIDYDFQTPYIDEVFDADRYYKNTIGVTVNSGIQARKIELWIDKTNAPYVIT
;
A
#
# COMPACT_ATOMS: atom_id res chain seq x y z
N VAL A 1 -10.29 -31.52 -29.97
CA VAL A 1 -8.92 -31.01 -30.05
C VAL A 1 -8.15 -31.90 -31.00
N SER A 2 -7.38 -31.33 -31.94
CA SER A 2 -6.59 -32.15 -32.86
C SER A 2 -5.32 -32.69 -32.16
N LYS A 3 -4.82 -33.85 -32.62
CA LYS A 3 -3.56 -34.43 -32.10
C LYS A 3 -2.39 -33.45 -32.20
N ARG A 4 -2.38 -32.63 -33.25
CA ARG A 4 -1.36 -31.58 -33.47
C ARG A 4 -1.45 -30.47 -32.43
N THR A 5 -2.66 -30.02 -32.10
CA THR A 5 -2.88 -28.99 -31.07
C THR A 5 -2.39 -29.48 -29.73
N LEU A 6 -2.78 -30.70 -29.32
CA LEU A 6 -2.33 -31.30 -28.06
C LEU A 6 -0.80 -31.40 -27.96
N GLN A 7 -0.13 -31.80 -29.08
CA GLN A 7 1.34 -31.86 -29.08
C GLN A 7 2.00 -30.48 -28.94
N LEU A 8 1.41 -29.44 -29.55
CA LEU A 8 1.90 -28.09 -29.43
C LEU A 8 1.72 -27.58 -27.99
N ASP A 9 0.57 -27.86 -27.39
CA ASP A 9 0.28 -27.45 -26.00
C ASP A 9 1.28 -28.09 -25.02
N ILE A 10 1.51 -29.43 -25.17
CA ILE A 10 2.51 -30.13 -24.36
C ILE A 10 3.93 -29.60 -24.59
N GLN A 11 4.27 -29.22 -25.81
CA GLN A 11 5.58 -28.64 -26.12
C GLN A 11 5.71 -27.25 -25.48
N MET A 12 4.66 -26.44 -25.49
CA MET A 12 4.62 -25.13 -24.81
C MET A 12 4.76 -25.27 -23.29
N MET A 13 4.06 -26.26 -22.70
CA MET A 13 4.14 -26.54 -21.26
C MET A 13 5.54 -26.98 -20.82
N ARG A 14 6.26 -27.71 -21.67
CA ARG A 14 7.67 -28.14 -21.46
C ARG A 14 8.67 -27.00 -21.65
N SER A 15 8.30 -25.96 -22.38
CA SER A 15 9.21 -24.88 -22.74
C SER A 15 9.27 -23.82 -21.65
N GLU A 16 10.40 -23.11 -21.57
CA GLU A 16 10.58 -21.96 -20.69
C GLU A 16 9.76 -20.72 -21.11
N LYS A 17 9.17 -20.73 -22.32
CA LYS A 17 8.45 -19.58 -22.89
C LYS A 17 7.27 -19.10 -22.05
N LEU A 18 6.59 -20.03 -21.37
CA LEU A 18 5.51 -19.72 -20.45
C LEU A 18 5.93 -19.85 -18.98
N GLY A 19 7.21 -20.12 -18.73
CA GLY A 19 7.77 -20.27 -17.38
C GLY A 19 7.40 -21.58 -16.67
N TYR A 20 6.58 -22.47 -17.29
CA TYR A 20 6.15 -23.70 -16.61
C TYR A 20 7.25 -24.75 -16.52
N ASN A 21 8.09 -24.87 -17.55
CA ASN A 21 9.15 -25.88 -17.64
C ASN A 21 8.71 -27.26 -17.13
N ALA A 22 7.46 -27.63 -17.50
CA ALA A 22 6.78 -28.78 -16.92
C ALA A 22 7.51 -30.09 -17.21
N PRO A 23 7.83 -30.92 -16.19
CA PRO A 23 8.55 -32.19 -16.35
C PRO A 23 7.62 -33.28 -16.89
N ILE A 24 7.07 -33.08 -18.11
CA ILE A 24 6.15 -34.02 -18.71
C ILE A 24 6.93 -35.09 -19.42
N VAL A 25 6.72 -36.35 -19.05
CA VAL A 25 7.32 -37.52 -19.69
C VAL A 25 6.26 -38.39 -20.35
N VAL A 26 6.68 -39.23 -21.34
CA VAL A 26 5.79 -40.19 -21.99
C VAL A 26 5.85 -41.50 -21.22
N TYR A 27 4.69 -41.94 -20.72
CA TYR A 27 4.53 -43.21 -20.05
C TYR A 27 3.84 -44.24 -20.99
N ASP A 28 4.34 -45.48 -20.97
CA ASP A 28 3.82 -46.61 -21.75
C ASP A 28 3.60 -46.26 -23.26
N LYS A 29 4.46 -45.41 -23.83
CA LYS A 29 4.45 -44.97 -25.23
C LYS A 29 3.15 -44.31 -25.72
N LYS A 30 2.19 -44.08 -24.83
CA LYS A 30 0.85 -43.58 -25.16
C LYS A 30 0.35 -42.44 -24.24
N PHE A 31 0.81 -42.42 -23.01
CA PHE A 31 0.28 -41.52 -21.99
C PHE A 31 1.33 -40.48 -21.58
N TYR A 32 0.86 -39.34 -21.17
CA TYR A 32 1.71 -38.28 -20.58
C TYR A 32 1.50 -38.25 -19.08
N LYS A 33 2.57 -38.09 -18.30
CA LYS A 33 2.54 -37.84 -16.87
C LYS A 33 3.60 -36.80 -16.49
N TYR A 34 3.48 -36.19 -15.34
CA TYR A 34 4.60 -35.49 -14.75
C TYR A 34 5.60 -36.50 -14.17
N ASP A 35 6.88 -36.25 -14.38
CA ASP A 35 7.96 -37.06 -13.79
C ASP A 35 8.13 -36.76 -12.30
N ASP A 36 7.82 -35.52 -11.90
CA ASP A 36 7.74 -35.06 -10.54
C ASP A 36 6.27 -35.13 -10.07
N GLU A 37 6.01 -35.92 -9.00
CA GLU A 37 4.64 -36.11 -8.46
C GLU A 37 4.14 -34.88 -7.71
N ASP A 38 5.06 -34.02 -7.22
CA ASP A 38 4.74 -32.78 -6.51
C ASP A 38 4.56 -31.58 -7.47
N PHE A 39 4.84 -31.76 -8.76
CA PHE A 39 4.68 -30.70 -9.74
C PHE A 39 3.21 -30.40 -10.03
N SER A 40 2.84 -29.13 -9.97
CA SER A 40 1.53 -28.62 -10.38
C SER A 40 1.66 -27.46 -11.37
N ILE A 41 0.98 -27.58 -12.51
CA ILE A 41 0.91 -26.50 -13.51
C ILE A 41 0.06 -25.30 -13.04
N THR A 42 -0.72 -25.48 -11.98
CA THR A 42 -1.47 -24.39 -11.34
C THR A 42 -0.61 -23.52 -10.43
N ASP A 43 0.58 -23.99 -10.07
CA ASP A 43 1.57 -23.16 -9.39
C ASP A 43 2.05 -22.10 -10.39
N ILE A 44 1.93 -20.84 -10.01
CA ILE A 44 2.34 -19.72 -10.85
C ILE A 44 3.86 -19.81 -11.07
N PRO A 45 4.33 -20.04 -12.32
CA PRO A 45 5.76 -20.09 -12.57
C PRO A 45 6.33 -18.67 -12.47
N LEU A 46 6.99 -18.38 -11.36
CA LEU A 46 7.74 -17.15 -11.21
C LEU A 46 9.12 -17.32 -11.83
N THR A 47 9.49 -16.39 -12.70
CA THR A 47 10.85 -16.35 -13.26
C THR A 47 11.80 -15.73 -12.21
N GLU A 48 13.10 -15.96 -12.33
CA GLU A 48 14.10 -15.28 -11.49
C GLU A 48 13.93 -13.76 -11.51
N THR A 49 13.56 -13.22 -12.66
CA THR A 49 13.31 -11.77 -12.81
C THR A 49 12.10 -11.34 -11.97
N ASP A 50 11.00 -12.10 -12.00
CA ASP A 50 9.80 -11.80 -11.22
C ASP A 50 10.10 -11.83 -9.72
N ILE A 51 10.90 -12.79 -9.28
CA ILE A 51 11.30 -12.95 -7.90
C ILE A 51 12.18 -11.78 -7.44
N ASN A 52 13.15 -11.38 -8.27
CA ASN A 52 14.00 -10.23 -7.95
C ASN A 52 13.15 -8.94 -7.81
N VAL A 53 12.23 -8.68 -8.75
CA VAL A 53 11.31 -7.53 -8.71
C VAL A 53 10.42 -7.58 -7.46
N LEU A 54 9.87 -8.75 -7.13
CA LEU A 54 9.07 -8.92 -5.92
C LEU A 54 9.90 -8.70 -4.65
N SER A 55 11.10 -9.26 -4.57
CA SER A 55 12.02 -9.08 -3.44
C SER A 55 12.40 -7.62 -3.23
N GLU A 56 12.73 -6.90 -4.30
CA GLU A 56 13.03 -5.45 -4.24
C GLU A 56 11.81 -4.65 -3.76
N THR A 57 10.63 -4.97 -4.32
CA THR A 57 9.37 -4.33 -3.95
C THR A 57 9.05 -4.53 -2.47
N VAL A 58 9.24 -5.75 -1.94
CA VAL A 58 9.04 -6.06 -0.52
C VAL A 58 10.05 -5.36 0.35
N SER A 59 11.32 -5.35 -0.04
CA SER A 59 12.35 -4.64 0.69
C SER A 59 12.02 -3.15 0.81
N MET A 60 11.41 -2.57 -0.23
CA MET A 60 10.91 -1.21 -0.21
C MET A 60 9.70 -1.07 0.72
N LEU A 61 8.72 -1.97 0.64
CA LEU A 61 7.51 -1.96 1.48
C LEU A 61 7.82 -2.21 2.96
N LYS A 62 8.81 -3.05 3.28
CA LYS A 62 9.29 -3.27 4.66
C LYS A 62 9.76 -2.00 5.36
N GLN A 63 10.02 -0.92 4.63
CA GLN A 63 10.35 0.37 5.23
C GLN A 63 9.14 1.07 5.86
N PHE A 64 7.91 0.64 5.52
CA PHE A 64 6.65 1.09 6.13
C PHE A 64 6.22 0.13 7.26
N LYS A 65 7.10 -0.11 8.24
CA LYS A 65 6.98 -1.16 9.28
C LYS A 65 5.68 -1.18 10.10
N ASP A 66 5.00 -0.04 10.18
CA ASP A 66 3.86 0.12 11.09
C ASP A 66 2.50 -0.12 10.40
N PHE A 67 2.52 -0.69 9.18
CA PHE A 67 1.31 -1.04 8.44
C PHE A 67 1.21 -2.57 8.36
N SER A 68 0.24 -3.18 9.05
CA SER A 68 0.06 -4.64 9.09
C SER A 68 -0.18 -5.22 7.70
N LEU A 69 -0.83 -4.45 6.82
CA LEU A 69 -1.04 -4.84 5.42
C LEU A 69 0.29 -5.16 4.71
N PHE A 70 1.38 -4.46 5.04
CA PHE A 70 2.71 -4.73 4.50
C PHE A 70 3.39 -5.91 5.18
N ASN A 71 3.05 -6.20 6.45
CA ASN A 71 3.53 -7.39 7.14
C ASN A 71 2.94 -8.66 6.50
N ASP A 72 1.64 -8.67 6.21
CA ASP A 72 0.97 -9.80 5.54
C ASP A 72 1.57 -10.07 4.16
N VAL A 73 1.84 -9.02 3.38
CA VAL A 73 2.55 -9.12 2.10
C VAL A 73 3.98 -9.61 2.30
N SER A 74 4.68 -9.13 3.33
CA SER A 74 6.02 -9.57 3.68
C SER A 74 6.07 -11.07 4.00
N ASP A 75 5.11 -11.57 4.77
CA ASP A 75 5.01 -12.99 5.13
C ASP A 75 4.70 -13.89 3.92
N ILE A 76 3.86 -13.40 3.00
CA ILE A 76 3.58 -14.10 1.74
C ILE A 76 4.85 -14.20 0.89
N LEU A 77 5.60 -13.11 0.80
CA LEU A 77 6.82 -13.07 0.01
C LEU A 77 7.97 -13.81 0.66
N GLN A 78 8.08 -13.77 2.00
CA GLN A 78 9.03 -14.60 2.72
C GLN A 78 8.80 -16.08 2.40
N ARG A 79 7.54 -16.53 2.37
CA ARG A 79 7.19 -17.91 1.97
C ARG A 79 7.51 -18.22 0.52
N LEU A 80 7.39 -17.23 -0.38
CA LEU A 80 7.81 -17.35 -1.77
C LEU A 80 9.34 -17.37 -1.90
N GLU A 81 10.03 -16.47 -1.18
CA GLU A 81 11.50 -16.46 -1.10
C GLU A 81 12.04 -17.77 -0.55
N ASP A 82 11.47 -18.29 0.55
CA ASP A 82 11.90 -19.56 1.17
C ASP A 82 11.70 -20.76 0.24
N LYS A 83 10.67 -20.72 -0.62
CA LYS A 83 10.38 -21.78 -1.60
C LYS A 83 11.35 -21.79 -2.78
N ILE A 84 11.97 -20.65 -3.11
CA ILE A 84 12.75 -20.44 -4.32
C ILE A 84 14.25 -20.21 -4.03
N TYR A 85 14.57 -19.62 -2.89
CA TYR A 85 15.94 -19.27 -2.49
C TYR A 85 16.38 -19.93 -1.19
N ALA A 86 16.38 -21.24 -1.13
CA ALA A 86 17.09 -21.94 -0.04
C ALA A 86 18.61 -21.58 0.03
N GLU A 87 19.12 -20.74 -0.87
CA GLU A 87 20.55 -20.45 -1.01
C GLU A 87 20.98 -18.98 -1.18
N LYS A 88 20.10 -17.96 -1.14
CA LYS A 88 20.57 -16.57 -1.35
C LYS A 88 20.50 -15.69 -0.11
N SER A 89 21.70 -15.29 0.27
CA SER A 89 22.17 -14.39 1.31
C SER A 89 21.37 -13.08 1.47
N ASN A 90 21.26 -12.63 2.73
CA ASN A 90 20.97 -11.30 3.24
C ASN A 90 21.58 -10.16 2.37
N THR A 91 20.89 -9.74 1.33
CA THR A 91 21.23 -8.50 0.62
C THR A 91 20.66 -7.32 1.37
N GLN A 92 21.51 -6.37 1.75
CA GLN A 92 21.03 -5.12 2.34
C GLN A 92 20.21 -4.33 1.30
N PRO A 93 19.13 -3.66 1.71
CA PRO A 93 18.31 -2.88 0.80
C PRO A 93 19.13 -1.76 0.15
N VAL A 94 19.09 -1.69 -1.18
CA VAL A 94 19.81 -0.68 -1.99
C VAL A 94 19.06 0.65 -2.01
N ILE A 95 17.75 0.61 -1.71
CA ILE A 95 16.90 1.80 -1.61
C ILE A 95 16.74 2.15 -0.13
N HIS A 96 17.11 3.37 0.23
CA HIS A 96 16.92 3.91 1.57
C HIS A 96 15.87 5.02 1.52
N LEU A 97 14.72 4.80 2.15
CA LEU A 97 13.70 5.83 2.33
C LEU A 97 13.97 6.58 3.64
N ASP A 98 13.74 7.88 3.58
CA ASP A 98 13.87 8.71 4.78
C ASP A 98 12.86 8.27 5.86
N LYS A 99 13.36 8.09 7.09
CA LYS A 99 12.56 7.60 8.23
C LYS A 99 12.59 8.61 9.36
N ASN A 100 11.42 8.85 9.91
CA ASN A 100 11.30 9.61 11.14
C ASN A 100 11.03 8.64 12.30
N ASP A 101 12.07 8.21 12.99
CA ASP A 101 11.99 7.27 14.12
C ASP A 101 11.17 7.82 15.31
N ASN A 102 10.92 9.13 15.34
CA ASN A 102 10.10 9.80 16.36
C ASN A 102 8.63 9.97 15.96
N LEU A 103 8.21 9.39 14.86
CA LEU A 103 6.84 9.50 14.38
C LEU A 103 5.88 8.78 15.34
N LYS A 104 4.91 9.53 15.85
CA LYS A 104 3.89 9.01 16.77
C LYS A 104 2.57 8.74 16.03
N GLY A 105 1.79 7.80 16.55
CA GLY A 105 0.44 7.51 16.06
C GLY A 105 0.38 6.51 14.90
N LEU A 106 1.52 5.96 14.45
CA LEU A 106 1.56 4.98 13.37
C LEU A 106 0.81 3.68 13.73
N HIS A 107 0.80 3.30 15.00
CA HIS A 107 0.06 2.13 15.49
C HIS A 107 -1.46 2.22 15.27
N PHE A 108 -2.01 3.40 14.99
CA PHE A 108 -3.41 3.57 14.63
C PHE A 108 -3.70 3.34 13.14
N LEU A 109 -2.68 3.25 12.27
CA LEU A 109 -2.87 3.21 10.83
C LEU A 109 -3.79 2.08 10.38
N ASP A 110 -3.57 0.88 10.88
CA ASP A 110 -4.39 -0.30 10.52
C ASP A 110 -5.83 -0.15 10.95
N GLU A 111 -6.03 0.25 12.20
CA GLU A 111 -7.36 0.43 12.76
C GLU A 111 -8.13 1.50 11.98
N LEU A 112 -7.48 2.62 11.66
CA LEU A 112 -8.04 3.69 10.85
C LEU A 112 -8.33 3.24 9.42
N TYR A 113 -7.41 2.49 8.80
CA TYR A 113 -7.60 1.94 7.48
C TYR A 113 -8.82 1.01 7.42
N GLN A 114 -8.93 0.08 8.39
CA GLN A 114 -10.07 -0.83 8.49
C GLN A 114 -11.39 -0.07 8.69
N ALA A 115 -11.40 0.98 9.51
CA ALA A 115 -12.56 1.82 9.74
C ALA A 115 -13.03 2.52 8.45
N ILE A 116 -12.10 3.01 7.64
CA ILE A 116 -12.39 3.64 6.34
C ILE A 116 -13.00 2.63 5.37
N ILE A 117 -12.35 1.47 5.20
CA ILE A 117 -12.81 0.44 4.24
C ILE A 117 -14.18 -0.10 4.64
N LYS A 118 -14.40 -0.34 5.93
CA LYS A 118 -15.68 -0.85 6.46
C LYS A 118 -16.73 0.24 6.67
N LYS A 119 -16.39 1.51 6.41
CA LYS A 119 -17.27 2.66 6.60
C LYS A 119 -17.86 2.71 8.02
N VAL A 120 -17.00 2.55 9.02
CA VAL A 120 -17.37 2.62 10.45
C VAL A 120 -17.03 3.99 11.01
N VAL A 121 -17.95 4.54 11.81
CA VAL A 121 -17.72 5.80 12.53
C VAL A 121 -16.75 5.58 13.67
N LEU A 122 -15.83 6.50 13.85
CA LEU A 122 -14.83 6.47 14.90
C LEU A 122 -15.19 7.44 16.03
N LYS A 123 -15.03 7.01 17.25
CA LYS A 123 -15.01 7.84 18.43
C LYS A 123 -13.55 8.14 18.78
N ILE A 124 -13.11 9.38 18.56
CA ILE A 124 -11.70 9.76 18.66
C ILE A 124 -11.49 10.68 19.86
N ARG A 125 -10.53 10.32 20.71
CA ARG A 125 -9.94 11.24 21.70
C ARG A 125 -8.70 11.89 21.09
N TYR A 126 -8.70 13.22 21.09
CA TYR A 126 -7.71 14.01 20.37
C TYR A 126 -7.22 15.20 21.20
N LYS A 127 -5.91 15.46 21.19
CA LYS A 127 -5.32 16.61 21.86
C LYS A 127 -4.50 17.45 20.90
N SER A 128 -5.03 18.59 20.51
CA SER A 128 -4.26 19.57 19.71
C SER A 128 -3.12 20.18 20.56
N PHE A 129 -1.99 20.49 19.92
CA PHE A 129 -0.88 21.17 20.62
C PHE A 129 -1.26 22.53 21.21
N LYS A 130 -2.29 23.17 20.66
CA LYS A 130 -2.81 24.47 21.15
C LYS A 130 -3.88 24.31 22.22
N SER A 131 -4.42 23.12 22.43
CA SER A 131 -5.46 22.88 23.42
C SER A 131 -4.86 22.40 24.74
N ARG A 132 -5.39 22.95 25.86
CA ARG A 132 -5.05 22.49 27.22
C ARG A 132 -5.75 21.17 27.55
N GLU A 133 -6.94 20.95 27.01
CA GLU A 133 -7.79 19.80 27.29
C GLU A 133 -7.92 18.87 26.09
N GLU A 134 -8.18 17.60 26.37
CA GLU A 134 -8.52 16.61 25.39
C GLU A 134 -9.95 16.83 24.89
N SER A 135 -10.21 16.51 23.65
CA SER A 135 -11.55 16.53 23.06
C SER A 135 -11.92 15.13 22.57
N GLU A 136 -13.17 14.75 22.81
CA GLU A 136 -13.75 13.50 22.30
C GLU A 136 -14.87 13.83 21.33
N PHE A 137 -14.89 13.17 20.18
CA PHE A 137 -15.90 13.39 19.15
C PHE A 137 -16.02 12.20 18.21
N LEU A 138 -17.17 12.11 17.55
CA LEU A 138 -17.39 11.18 16.45
C LEU A 138 -16.75 11.71 15.16
N PHE A 139 -16.19 10.81 14.37
CA PHE A 139 -15.48 11.16 13.14
C PHE A 139 -15.76 10.15 12.04
N HIS A 140 -16.11 10.65 10.86
CA HIS A 140 -16.34 9.90 9.64
C HIS A 140 -15.10 10.04 8.78
N ALA A 141 -14.24 9.05 8.84
CA ALA A 141 -12.96 9.05 8.15
C ALA A 141 -13.10 8.67 6.69
N PHE A 142 -12.49 9.41 5.77
CA PHE A 142 -12.56 9.19 4.33
C PHE A 142 -11.27 8.64 3.76
N ILE A 143 -10.12 9.20 4.15
CA ILE A 143 -8.81 8.76 3.69
C ILE A 143 -7.74 8.95 4.78
N LEU A 144 -6.65 8.19 4.64
CA LEU A 144 -5.36 8.47 5.27
C LEU A 144 -4.48 9.19 4.27
N LYS A 145 -3.86 10.30 4.69
CA LYS A 145 -2.95 11.10 3.85
C LYS A 145 -1.60 11.25 4.52
N GLU A 146 -0.56 10.88 3.80
CA GLU A 146 0.82 11.17 4.19
C GLU A 146 1.25 12.53 3.61
N PHE A 147 2.03 13.29 4.39
CA PHE A 147 2.73 14.49 3.95
C PHE A 147 3.94 14.76 4.83
N ASN A 148 5.12 14.85 4.22
CA ASN A 148 6.40 15.07 4.90
C ASN A 148 6.64 14.08 6.06
N ASN A 149 6.52 12.82 5.79
CA ASN A 149 6.65 11.71 6.76
C ASN A 149 5.68 11.81 7.96
N ARG A 150 4.54 12.48 7.82
CA ARG A 150 3.49 12.56 8.84
C ARG A 150 2.17 12.11 8.27
N TRP A 151 1.43 11.35 9.06
CA TRP A 151 0.13 10.83 8.67
C TRP A 151 -1.03 11.64 9.23
N PHE A 152 -2.06 11.77 8.43
CA PHE A 152 -3.27 12.52 8.74
C PHE A 152 -4.50 11.69 8.39
N LEU A 153 -5.46 11.68 9.31
CA LEU A 153 -6.80 11.18 9.07
C LEU A 153 -7.68 12.32 8.57
N VAL A 154 -8.25 12.15 7.39
CA VAL A 154 -9.07 13.16 6.72
C VAL A 154 -10.52 12.72 6.71
N GLY A 155 -11.42 13.60 7.11
CA GLY A 155 -12.85 13.26 7.21
C GLY A 155 -13.69 14.38 7.79
N ARG A 156 -14.84 14.04 8.36
CA ARG A 156 -15.80 14.99 8.95
C ARG A 156 -16.27 14.55 10.32
N LYS A 157 -16.53 15.51 11.20
CA LYS A 157 -17.24 15.27 12.46
C LYS A 157 -18.75 15.18 12.25
N LYS A 158 -19.31 16.01 11.36
CA LYS A 158 -20.73 16.07 10.99
C LYS A 158 -20.87 16.47 9.51
N LYS A 159 -21.97 16.07 8.87
CA LYS A 159 -22.23 16.39 7.45
C LYS A 159 -22.24 17.90 7.17
N SER A 160 -22.71 18.71 8.11
CA SER A 160 -22.74 20.18 8.00
C SER A 160 -21.41 20.87 8.26
N GLN A 161 -20.40 20.16 8.75
CA GLN A 161 -19.09 20.73 9.07
C GLN A 161 -18.10 20.53 7.92
N PRO A 162 -17.08 21.38 7.80
CA PRO A 162 -16.04 21.22 6.80
C PRO A 162 -15.22 19.95 7.04
N ILE A 163 -14.52 19.50 6.00
CA ILE A 163 -13.53 18.44 6.11
C ILE A 163 -12.43 18.89 7.08
N THR A 164 -12.03 17.97 7.93
CA THR A 164 -11.01 18.20 8.98
C THR A 164 -9.89 17.19 8.81
N ASN A 165 -8.67 17.64 9.03
CA ASN A 165 -7.47 16.80 9.04
C ASN A 165 -7.00 16.63 10.48
N LEU A 166 -6.93 15.38 10.92
CA LEU A 166 -6.44 15.02 12.25
C LEU A 166 -5.05 14.41 12.10
N ALA A 167 -4.03 15.02 12.67
CA ALA A 167 -2.70 14.42 12.67
C ALA A 167 -2.67 13.23 13.64
N LEU A 168 -2.15 12.09 13.18
CA LEU A 168 -2.16 10.84 13.93
C LEU A 168 -1.35 10.95 15.24
N ASP A 169 -0.27 11.73 15.23
CA ASP A 169 0.56 12.00 16.40
C ASP A 169 -0.17 12.70 17.56
N ARG A 170 -1.40 13.14 17.34
CA ARG A 170 -2.26 13.83 18.33
C ARG A 170 -3.49 13.03 18.71
N ILE A 171 -3.69 11.87 18.12
CA ILE A 171 -4.72 10.92 18.51
C ILE A 171 -4.25 10.22 19.79
N ILE A 172 -5.11 10.20 20.79
CA ILE A 172 -4.84 9.56 22.09
C ILE A 172 -5.43 8.18 22.13
N ALA A 173 -6.67 8.04 21.66
CA ALA A 173 -7.37 6.77 21.58
C ALA A 173 -8.44 6.79 20.47
N ILE A 174 -8.79 5.61 19.99
CA ILE A 174 -9.80 5.37 18.98
C ILE A 174 -10.72 4.27 19.52
N ASP A 175 -12.02 4.44 19.34
CA ASP A 175 -13.04 3.42 19.54
C ASP A 175 -13.97 3.39 18.32
N TYR A 176 -14.62 2.25 18.06
CA TYR A 176 -15.59 2.12 16.98
C TYR A 176 -16.99 2.47 17.46
N ASP A 177 -17.72 3.28 16.71
CA ASP A 177 -19.15 3.54 16.91
C ASP A 177 -19.96 2.91 15.78
N PHE A 178 -20.64 1.81 16.10
CA PHE A 178 -21.53 1.07 15.18
C PHE A 178 -22.96 1.58 15.21
N GLN A 179 -23.32 2.53 16.06
CA GLN A 179 -24.67 3.03 16.20
C GLN A 179 -24.94 4.25 15.31
N THR A 180 -23.95 5.08 15.11
CA THR A 180 -24.07 6.28 14.28
C THR A 180 -23.96 5.92 12.80
N PRO A 181 -24.92 6.31 11.95
CA PRO A 181 -24.83 6.11 10.52
C PRO A 181 -23.60 6.83 9.92
N TYR A 182 -22.83 6.10 9.13
CA TYR A 182 -21.66 6.67 8.46
C TYR A 182 -22.08 7.67 7.37
N ILE A 183 -21.35 8.78 7.25
CA ILE A 183 -21.53 9.74 6.15
C ILE A 183 -20.87 9.15 4.90
N ASP A 184 -21.69 8.52 4.05
CA ASP A 184 -21.21 7.93 2.80
C ASP A 184 -21.21 9.00 1.70
N GLU A 185 -20.10 9.71 1.56
CA GLU A 185 -19.86 10.65 0.47
C GLU A 185 -18.61 10.22 -0.32
N VAL A 186 -18.66 10.41 -1.64
CA VAL A 186 -17.47 10.18 -2.48
C VAL A 186 -16.49 11.32 -2.25
N PHE A 187 -15.37 11.01 -1.61
CA PHE A 187 -14.29 11.96 -1.37
C PHE A 187 -13.20 11.78 -2.44
N ASP A 188 -13.08 12.78 -3.30
CA ASP A 188 -12.03 12.87 -4.32
C ASP A 188 -10.84 13.67 -3.76
N ALA A 189 -9.78 12.97 -3.39
CA ALA A 189 -8.59 13.57 -2.80
C ALA A 189 -7.84 14.46 -3.77
N ASP A 190 -7.72 14.07 -5.03
CA ASP A 190 -6.97 14.81 -6.05
C ASP A 190 -7.65 16.16 -6.32
N ARG A 191 -8.97 16.14 -6.44
CA ARG A 191 -9.77 17.36 -6.60
C ARG A 191 -9.70 18.24 -5.36
N TYR A 192 -9.78 17.65 -4.17
CA TYR A 192 -9.78 18.38 -2.90
C TYR A 192 -8.46 19.11 -2.64
N TYR A 193 -7.33 18.46 -2.95
CA TYR A 193 -5.99 19.00 -2.72
C TYR A 193 -5.37 19.70 -3.93
N LYS A 194 -6.07 19.79 -5.06
CA LYS A 194 -5.53 20.30 -6.35
C LYS A 194 -4.75 21.60 -6.24
N ASN A 195 -5.19 22.51 -5.36
CA ASN A 195 -4.60 23.84 -5.18
C ASN A 195 -3.96 24.01 -3.79
N THR A 196 -3.55 22.90 -3.15
CA THR A 196 -3.05 22.92 -1.79
C THR A 196 -1.72 22.21 -1.70
N ILE A 197 -0.72 22.88 -1.18
CA ILE A 197 0.53 22.26 -0.75
C ILE A 197 0.35 21.84 0.71
N GLY A 198 0.46 20.52 0.98
CA GLY A 198 0.27 19.99 2.32
C GLY A 198 -1.11 19.38 2.56
N VAL A 199 -1.62 19.51 3.78
CA VAL A 199 -2.83 18.80 4.23
C VAL A 199 -3.99 19.71 4.60
N THR A 200 -3.77 21.01 4.73
CA THR A 200 -4.79 21.96 5.18
C THR A 200 -5.40 22.72 4.01
N VAL A 201 -6.66 22.44 3.73
CA VAL A 201 -7.46 23.21 2.76
C VAL A 201 -8.30 24.22 3.53
N ASN A 202 -8.08 25.49 3.27
CA ASN A 202 -8.87 26.55 3.86
C ASN A 202 -10.09 26.84 2.97
N SER A 203 -11.28 26.56 3.49
CA SER A 203 -12.53 26.86 2.81
C SER A 203 -12.69 28.39 2.63
N GLY A 204 -13.06 28.81 1.44
CA GLY A 204 -13.27 30.24 1.13
C GLY A 204 -12.02 31.01 0.69
N ILE A 205 -10.84 30.40 0.68
CA ILE A 205 -9.62 30.99 0.13
C ILE A 205 -9.43 30.47 -1.30
N GLN A 206 -9.36 31.39 -2.26
CA GLN A 206 -9.03 31.03 -3.64
C GLN A 206 -7.51 30.94 -3.81
N ALA A 207 -7.07 29.99 -4.64
CA ALA A 207 -5.67 29.90 -5.04
C ALA A 207 -5.22 31.20 -5.73
N ARG A 208 -4.06 31.72 -5.35
CA ARG A 208 -3.43 32.90 -5.95
C ARG A 208 -2.23 32.48 -6.75
N LYS A 209 -2.04 33.11 -7.91
CA LYS A 209 -0.80 32.97 -8.68
C LYS A 209 0.33 33.61 -7.88
N ILE A 210 1.39 32.86 -7.64
CA ILE A 210 2.63 33.34 -7.03
C ILE A 210 3.70 33.28 -8.10
N GLU A 211 4.36 34.40 -8.37
CA GLU A 211 5.51 34.45 -9.26
C GLU A 211 6.79 34.51 -8.42
N LEU A 212 7.67 33.56 -8.63
CA LEU A 212 8.97 33.49 -7.96
C LEU A 212 10.05 33.83 -8.99
N TRP A 213 10.92 34.75 -8.64
CA TRP A 213 12.16 34.93 -9.38
C TRP A 213 13.25 34.06 -8.76
N ILE A 214 13.92 33.28 -9.59
CA ILE A 214 14.98 32.37 -9.17
C ILE A 214 16.19 32.66 -10.06
N ASP A 215 17.34 32.80 -9.45
CA ASP A 215 18.58 32.99 -10.19
C ASP A 215 18.91 31.78 -11.08
N LYS A 216 19.68 32.02 -12.14
CA LYS A 216 20.00 31.01 -13.16
C LYS A 216 20.69 29.76 -12.58
N THR A 217 21.43 29.90 -11.48
CA THR A 217 22.18 28.80 -10.85
C THR A 217 21.24 27.86 -10.09
N ASN A 218 20.21 28.42 -9.44
CA ASN A 218 19.26 27.67 -8.63
C ASN A 218 17.99 27.24 -9.42
N ALA A 219 17.71 27.86 -10.57
CA ALA A 219 16.55 27.55 -11.39
C ALA A 219 16.42 26.05 -11.73
N PRO A 220 17.47 25.30 -12.10
CA PRO A 220 17.35 23.87 -12.40
C PRO A 220 16.83 23.02 -11.24
N TYR A 221 17.12 23.40 -10.00
CA TYR A 221 16.66 22.67 -8.79
C TYR A 221 15.21 22.94 -8.41
N VAL A 222 14.57 23.91 -9.03
CA VAL A 222 13.20 24.31 -8.71
C VAL A 222 12.23 23.99 -9.84
N ILE A 223 12.73 23.87 -11.08
CA ILE A 223 11.91 23.57 -12.28
C ILE A 223 11.67 22.07 -12.44
N THR A 224 12.51 21.23 -11.81
CA THR A 224 12.32 19.77 -11.78
C THR A 224 11.34 19.39 -10.70
#